data_882887aa8360f8f93b9bb138245d6168
#
_entry.id   882887aa8360f8f93b9bb138245d6168
#
_cell.length_a   1.000
_cell.length_b   1.000
_cell.length_c   1.000
_cell.angle_alpha   90.00
_cell.angle_beta   90.00
_cell.angle_gamma   90.00
#
_symmetry.space_group_name_H-M   'P 1'
#
loop_
_entity.id
_entity.type
_entity.pdbx_description
1 polymer ?
#
loop_
_entity_poly.entity_id
_entity_poly.type
_entity_poly.pdbx_seq_one_letter_code
_entity_poly.pdbx_strand_id
1 'polypeptide(L)' 'RGITQKDLSKRMGVSYTVFNEILNGKRPITTEYALLLEAALGIDAGIWLRLQADYNMQKAKSDKSFIARLEQIRKYAAVL' A
#
# COMPACT_ATOMS: atom_id res chain seq x y z
N ARG A 1 3.92 -15.22 18.84
CA ARG A 1 3.58 -16.60 18.62
C ARG A 1 2.24 -16.91 19.15
N GLY A 2 1.51 -17.70 18.43
CA GLY A 2 0.16 -18.00 18.81
C GLY A 2 -0.82 -16.86 18.62
N ILE A 3 -0.37 -15.74 18.07
CA ILE A 3 -1.27 -14.62 17.76
C ILE A 3 -1.80 -14.84 16.35
N THR A 4 -3.12 -14.96 16.23
CA THR A 4 -3.74 -15.12 14.93
C THR A 4 -4.03 -13.76 14.31
N GLN A 5 -4.36 -13.78 13.01
CA GLN A 5 -4.76 -12.55 12.33
C GLN A 5 -6.01 -11.95 12.97
N LYS A 6 -6.92 -12.80 13.46
CA LYS A 6 -8.11 -12.32 14.16
C LYS A 6 -7.73 -11.58 15.45
N ASP A 7 -6.81 -12.16 16.22
CA ASP A 7 -6.38 -11.54 17.46
C ASP A 7 -5.73 -10.18 17.18
N LEU A 8 -4.90 -10.14 16.15
CA LEU A 8 -4.20 -8.91 15.78
C LEU A 8 -5.16 -7.83 15.35
N SER A 9 -6.14 -8.18 14.50
CA SER A 9 -7.13 -7.20 14.06
C SER A 9 -7.94 -6.66 15.24
N LYS A 10 -8.25 -7.52 16.19
CA LYS A 10 -8.96 -7.11 17.38
C LYS A 10 -8.16 -6.10 18.20
N ARG A 11 -6.87 -6.35 18.36
CA ARG A 11 -5.99 -5.42 19.08
C ARG A 11 -5.84 -4.09 18.36
N MET A 12 -5.89 -4.13 17.04
CA MET A 12 -5.83 -2.91 16.23
C MET A 12 -7.15 -2.15 16.20
N GLY A 13 -8.21 -2.77 16.67
CA GLY A 13 -9.52 -2.13 16.66
C GLY A 13 -10.15 -2.06 15.28
N VAL A 14 -9.78 -2.98 14.38
CA VAL A 14 -10.30 -3.00 13.02
C VAL A 14 -11.00 -4.34 12.76
N SER A 15 -11.87 -4.37 11.75
CA SER A 15 -12.54 -5.61 11.43
C SER A 15 -11.56 -6.60 10.79
N TYR A 16 -11.76 -7.86 11.06
CA TYR A 16 -10.92 -8.90 10.48
C TYR A 16 -11.01 -8.88 8.95
N THR A 17 -12.21 -8.63 8.42
CA THR A 17 -12.41 -8.59 6.98
C THR A 17 -11.54 -7.52 6.33
N VAL A 18 -11.55 -6.31 6.88
CA VAL A 18 -10.73 -5.21 6.35
C VAL A 18 -9.26 -5.54 6.48
N PHE A 19 -8.84 -6.04 7.63
CA PHE A 19 -7.45 -6.41 7.86
C PHE A 19 -7.00 -7.46 6.84
N ASN A 20 -7.83 -8.47 6.62
CA ASN A 20 -7.54 -9.53 5.66
C ASN A 20 -7.41 -8.99 4.24
N GLU A 21 -8.28 -8.04 3.87
CA GLU A 21 -8.23 -7.43 2.55
C GLU A 21 -6.94 -6.63 2.35
N ILE A 22 -6.46 -5.96 3.40
CA ILE A 22 -5.20 -5.23 3.33
C ILE A 22 -4.04 -6.20 3.14
N LEU A 23 -4.04 -7.31 3.88
CA LEU A 23 -2.98 -8.31 3.76
C LEU A 23 -2.96 -8.96 2.38
N ASN A 24 -4.11 -9.06 1.74
CA ASN A 24 -4.21 -9.68 0.43
C ASN A 24 -4.11 -8.69 -0.72
N GLY A 25 -3.77 -7.44 -0.44
CA GLY A 25 -3.58 -6.43 -1.46
C GLY A 25 -4.86 -5.91 -2.07
N LYS A 26 -6.01 -6.20 -1.47
CA LYS A 26 -7.29 -5.72 -2.00
C LYS A 26 -7.62 -4.31 -1.53
N ARG A 27 -6.95 -3.84 -0.50
CA ARG A 27 -7.09 -2.47 -0.02
C ARG A 27 -5.71 -1.88 0.18
N PRO A 28 -5.54 -0.60 -0.12
CA PRO A 28 -4.25 0.04 0.11
C PRO A 28 -3.98 0.23 1.60
N ILE A 29 -2.71 0.29 1.95
CA ILE A 29 -2.30 0.62 3.31
C ILE A 29 -2.33 2.14 3.45
N THR A 30 -3.26 2.63 4.27
CA THR A 30 -3.35 4.06 4.54
C THR A 30 -2.39 4.42 5.66
N THR A 31 -2.17 5.72 5.86
CA THR A 31 -1.34 6.19 6.96
C THR A 31 -1.85 5.68 8.30
N GLU A 32 -3.17 5.69 8.48
CA GLU A 32 -3.76 5.22 9.73
C GLU A 32 -3.49 3.74 9.95
N TYR A 33 -3.64 2.92 8.92
CA TYR A 33 -3.35 1.50 9.04
C TYR A 33 -1.88 1.24 9.29
N ALA A 34 -1.00 2.02 8.65
CA ALA A 34 0.43 1.87 8.89
C ALA A 34 0.77 2.13 10.34
N LEU A 35 0.14 3.14 10.95
CA LEU A 35 0.37 3.45 12.36
C LEU A 35 -0.22 2.37 13.26
N LEU A 36 -1.37 1.82 12.91
CA LEU A 36 -1.96 0.72 13.66
C LEU A 36 -1.06 -0.51 13.60
N LEU A 37 -0.49 -0.80 12.44
CA LEU A 37 0.43 -1.92 12.29
C LEU A 37 1.71 -1.68 13.08
N GLU A 38 2.20 -0.45 13.11
CA GLU A 38 3.36 -0.12 13.91
C GLU A 38 3.10 -0.39 15.39
N ALA A 39 1.95 0.06 15.88
CA ALA A 39 1.59 -0.14 17.26
C ALA A 39 1.44 -1.62 17.59
N ALA A 40 0.89 -2.39 16.67
CA ALA A 40 0.60 -3.80 16.91
C ALA A 40 1.83 -4.69 16.77
N LEU A 41 2.70 -4.39 15.81
CA LEU A 41 3.82 -5.26 15.46
C LEU A 41 5.19 -4.68 15.79
N GLY A 42 5.26 -3.40 16.13
CA GLY A 42 6.53 -2.76 16.42
C GLY A 42 7.38 -2.47 15.20
N ILE A 43 6.79 -2.53 14.01
CA ILE A 43 7.49 -2.25 12.77
C ILE A 43 7.13 -0.83 12.33
N ASP A 44 8.13 -0.01 12.05
CA ASP A 44 7.93 1.39 11.72
C ASP A 44 6.89 1.60 10.61
N ALA A 45 5.99 2.55 10.83
CA ALA A 45 4.92 2.85 9.88
C ALA A 45 5.47 3.24 8.51
N GLY A 46 6.62 3.88 8.47
CA GLY A 46 7.23 4.29 7.20
C GLY A 46 7.54 3.11 6.29
N ILE A 47 7.88 1.97 6.87
CA ILE A 47 8.14 0.76 6.09
C ILE A 47 6.88 0.31 5.37
N TRP A 48 5.75 0.30 6.08
CA TRP A 48 4.47 -0.09 5.49
C TRP A 48 4.06 0.86 4.37
N LEU A 49 4.26 2.16 4.58
CA LEU A 49 3.90 3.16 3.58
C LEU A 49 4.79 3.08 2.36
N ARG A 50 6.07 2.74 2.57
CA ARG A 50 6.99 2.56 1.45
C ARG A 50 6.60 1.35 0.60
N LEU A 51 6.20 0.25 1.26
CA LEU A 51 5.73 -0.91 0.52
C LEU A 51 4.53 -0.58 -0.34
N GLN A 52 3.59 0.20 0.21
CA GLN A 52 2.42 0.61 -0.55
C GLN A 52 2.82 1.50 -1.72
N ALA A 53 3.74 2.43 -1.50
CA ALA A 53 4.19 3.33 -2.56
C ALA A 53 4.87 2.55 -3.68
N ASP A 54 5.71 1.57 -3.32
CA ASP A 54 6.37 0.72 -4.31
C ASP A 54 5.37 -0.07 -5.12
N TYR A 55 4.36 -0.63 -4.46
CA TYR A 55 3.32 -1.36 -5.14
C TYR A 55 2.55 -0.46 -6.11
N ASN A 56 2.20 0.74 -5.66
CA ASN A 56 1.49 1.71 -6.50
C ASN A 56 2.33 2.09 -7.72
N MET A 57 3.63 2.26 -7.52
CA MET A 57 4.53 2.61 -8.60
C MET A 57 4.58 1.50 -9.64
N GLN A 58 4.72 0.25 -9.21
CA GLN A 58 4.76 -0.87 -10.12
C GLN A 58 3.45 -1.03 -10.88
N LYS A 59 2.34 -0.84 -10.19
CA LYS A 59 1.03 -0.94 -10.80
C LYS A 59 0.85 0.11 -11.89
N ALA A 60 1.26 1.34 -11.61
CA ALA A 60 1.17 2.42 -12.58
C ALA A 60 2.07 2.15 -13.79
N LYS A 61 3.28 1.64 -13.54
CA LYS A 61 4.22 1.35 -14.61
C LYS A 61 3.81 0.18 -15.48
N SER A 62 2.90 -0.66 -15.01
CA SER A 62 2.41 -1.77 -15.82
C SER A 62 1.14 -1.42 -16.60
N ASP A 63 0.60 -0.23 -16.42
CA ASP A 63 -0.57 0.23 -17.17
C ASP A 63 -0.10 0.82 -18.48
N LYS A 64 -0.31 0.07 -19.57
CA LYS A 64 0.19 0.46 -20.90
C LYS A 64 -0.38 1.79 -21.37
N SER A 65 -1.65 2.03 -21.08
CA SER A 65 -2.31 3.26 -21.45
C SER A 65 -1.66 4.46 -20.75
N PHE A 66 -1.38 4.31 -19.46
CA PHE A 66 -0.75 5.36 -18.70
C PHE A 66 0.69 5.61 -19.17
N ILE A 67 1.43 4.54 -19.44
CA ILE A 67 2.80 4.66 -19.95
C ILE A 67 2.82 5.40 -21.27
N ALA A 68 1.86 5.12 -22.17
CA ALA A 68 1.77 5.83 -23.43
C ALA A 68 1.56 7.33 -23.22
N ARG A 69 0.75 7.70 -22.23
CA ARG A 69 0.54 9.11 -21.90
C ARG A 69 1.82 9.76 -21.41
N LEU A 70 2.58 9.05 -20.58
CA LEU A 70 3.84 9.57 -20.08
C LEU A 70 4.83 9.82 -21.22
N GLU A 71 4.87 8.92 -22.19
CA GLU A 71 5.75 9.09 -23.35
C GLU A 71 5.37 10.30 -24.19
N GLN A 72 4.07 10.53 -24.37
CA GLN A 72 3.60 11.71 -25.08
C GLN A 72 4.02 12.98 -24.36
N ILE A 73 3.91 12.99 -23.04
CA ILE A 73 4.31 14.15 -22.25
C ILE A 73 5.81 14.40 -22.38
N ARG A 74 6.63 13.35 -22.34
CA ARG A 74 8.06 13.48 -22.49
C ARG A 74 8.47 14.03 -23.85
N LYS A 75 7.79 13.56 -24.91
CA LYS A 75 8.07 14.07 -26.25
C LYS A 75 7.75 15.56 -26.35
N TYR A 76 6.64 15.96 -25.76
CA TYR A 76 6.26 17.36 -25.79
C TYR A 76 7.26 18.20 -24.99
N ALA A 77 7.66 17.74 -23.83
CA ALA A 77 8.61 18.46 -23.00
C ALA A 77 9.98 18.57 -23.66
N ALA A 78 10.35 17.58 -24.48
CA ALA A 78 11.66 17.58 -25.13
C ALA A 78 11.83 18.70 -26.16
N VAL A 79 10.72 19.25 -26.68
CA VAL A 79 10.79 20.32 -27.66
C VAL A 79 10.65 21.70 -27.02
N LEU A 80 10.47 21.75 -25.72
CA LEU A 80 10.43 23.01 -25.00
C LEU A 80 11.85 23.47 -24.66
#